data_c07429e272e929e1d8e69ee61690be38
#
_entry.id   c07429e272e929e1d8e69ee61690be38
#
_cell.length_a   1.000
_cell.length_b   1.000
_cell.length_c   1.000
_cell.angle_alpha   90.00
_cell.angle_beta   90.00
_cell.angle_gamma   90.00
#
_symmetry.space_group_name_H-M   'P 1'
#
loop_
_entity.id
_entity.type
_entity.pdbx_description
1 polymer ?
#
loop_
_entity_poly.entity_id
_entity_poly.type
_entity_poly.pdbx_seq_one_letter_code
_entity_poly.pdbx_strand_id
1 'polypeptide(L)'
;VLILASASLARHSLLEKAGIPHHSMVSGVDEDGFEYSSASNLVDSLSLAKAKSVQAKLRQLERNSFSQEIISIIGCDSVFVFEGQIFGKPKDVEEAIDRWERMSSKSGVLMTGHAFLYRPLLLDGNRDLFFNGLIHEVIATRVEFADLTREEITGYVSTGEPFQCAGGFALEGKGAMLINKIDGCFSNVIGLSLPWLRKALTEACS
;
A
#
# COMPACT_ATOMS: atom_id res chain seq x y z
N VAL A 1 -13.15 7.49 13.02
CA VAL A 1 -12.99 7.22 11.57
C VAL A 1 -11.53 7.11 11.21
N LEU A 2 -11.18 6.20 10.29
CA LEU A 2 -9.84 6.01 9.73
C LEU A 2 -9.60 6.97 8.54
N ILE A 3 -8.43 7.56 8.45
CA ILE A 3 -7.98 8.27 7.25
C ILE A 3 -6.97 7.41 6.48
N LEU A 4 -7.24 7.15 5.22
CA LEU A 4 -6.29 6.53 4.28
C LEU A 4 -5.43 7.61 3.62
N ALA A 5 -4.14 7.65 3.94
CA ALA A 5 -3.17 8.60 3.40
C ALA A 5 -2.68 8.19 1.99
N SER A 6 -3.61 7.99 1.05
CA SER A 6 -3.31 7.47 -0.29
C SER A 6 -4.34 7.91 -1.32
N ALA A 7 -3.90 8.04 -2.58
CA ALA A 7 -4.77 8.19 -3.75
C ALA A 7 -5.11 6.85 -4.42
N SER A 8 -4.61 5.71 -3.91
CA SER A 8 -4.80 4.40 -4.52
C SER A 8 -6.25 3.93 -4.44
N LEU A 9 -6.89 3.75 -5.59
CA LEU A 9 -8.23 3.19 -5.69
C LEU A 9 -8.29 1.74 -5.19
N ALA A 10 -7.23 0.97 -5.39
CA ALA A 10 -7.12 -0.40 -4.93
C ALA A 10 -7.18 -0.49 -3.40
N ARG A 11 -6.42 0.35 -2.68
CA ARG A 11 -6.46 0.42 -1.23
C ARG A 11 -7.80 0.89 -0.71
N HIS A 12 -8.41 1.88 -1.36
CA HIS A 12 -9.75 2.35 -1.04
C HIS A 12 -10.78 1.21 -1.18
N SER A 13 -10.79 0.52 -2.32
CA SER A 13 -11.69 -0.61 -2.56
C SER A 13 -11.49 -1.76 -1.55
N LEU A 14 -10.26 -2.03 -1.11
CA LEU A 14 -10.00 -3.03 -0.07
C LEU A 14 -10.69 -2.67 1.25
N LEU A 15 -10.59 -1.41 1.70
CA LEU A 15 -11.21 -0.95 2.93
C LEU A 15 -12.75 -0.95 2.82
N GLU A 16 -13.31 -0.53 1.69
CA GLU A 16 -14.74 -0.60 1.42
C GLU A 16 -15.27 -2.03 1.49
N LYS A 17 -14.63 -2.96 0.77
CA LYS A 17 -15.02 -4.38 0.76
C LYS A 17 -14.86 -5.04 2.13
N ALA A 18 -13.92 -4.58 2.95
CA ALA A 18 -13.74 -5.02 4.32
C ALA A 18 -14.73 -4.38 5.31
N GLY A 19 -15.58 -3.47 4.85
CA GLY A 19 -16.55 -2.76 5.69
C GLY A 19 -15.89 -1.80 6.70
N ILE A 20 -14.70 -1.29 6.41
CA ILE A 20 -13.97 -0.37 7.28
C ILE A 20 -14.28 1.08 6.87
N PRO A 21 -15.03 1.83 7.71
CA PRO A 21 -15.35 3.23 7.42
C PRO A 21 -14.08 4.08 7.38
N HIS A 22 -13.85 4.78 6.28
CA HIS A 22 -12.67 5.59 6.08
C HIS A 22 -12.92 6.78 5.15
N HIS A 23 -12.02 7.77 5.23
CA HIS A 23 -11.89 8.82 4.23
C HIS A 23 -10.49 8.75 3.61
N SER A 24 -10.37 9.11 2.34
CA SER A 24 -9.07 9.19 1.67
C SER A 24 -8.57 10.64 1.67
N MET A 25 -7.29 10.83 2.00
CA MET A 25 -6.60 12.12 1.90
C MET A 25 -5.22 11.90 1.29
N VAL A 26 -4.96 12.52 0.13
CA VAL A 26 -3.68 12.39 -0.56
C VAL A 26 -2.57 13.02 0.26
N SER A 27 -1.48 12.27 0.48
CA SER A 27 -0.33 12.73 1.29
C SER A 27 0.44 13.87 0.62
N GLY A 28 0.65 13.79 -0.70
CA GLY A 28 1.48 14.75 -1.45
C GLY A 28 2.97 14.62 -1.13
N VAL A 29 3.41 13.48 -0.62
CA VAL A 29 4.83 13.19 -0.40
C VAL A 29 5.50 13.02 -1.75
N ASP A 30 6.66 13.67 -1.93
CA ASP A 30 7.55 13.43 -3.06
C ASP A 30 8.29 12.10 -2.81
N GLU A 31 8.00 11.10 -3.64
CA GLU A 31 8.53 9.75 -3.49
C GLU A 31 9.93 9.60 -4.11
N ASP A 32 10.28 10.46 -5.09
CA ASP A 32 11.53 10.37 -5.85
C ASP A 32 12.76 10.81 -5.05
N GLY A 33 12.57 11.60 -3.99
CA GLY A 33 13.64 12.14 -3.15
C GLY A 33 14.09 11.24 -2.00
N PHE A 34 13.57 10.03 -1.86
CA PHE A 34 13.91 9.15 -0.73
C PHE A 34 15.19 8.36 -0.98
N GLU A 35 16.20 8.57 -0.13
CA GLU A 35 17.35 7.67 -0.04
C GLU A 35 16.97 6.42 0.75
N TYR A 36 17.40 5.25 0.27
CA TYR A 36 17.08 3.98 0.91
C TYR A 36 18.24 2.97 0.81
N SER A 37 18.38 2.16 1.84
CA SER A 37 19.36 1.06 1.90
C SER A 37 18.83 -0.27 1.37
N SER A 38 17.49 -0.42 1.33
CA SER A 38 16.80 -1.62 0.87
C SER A 38 15.36 -1.30 0.48
N ALA A 39 14.72 -2.21 -0.27
CA ALA A 39 13.30 -2.10 -0.62
C ALA A 39 12.40 -2.02 0.62
N SER A 40 12.71 -2.80 1.66
CA SER A 40 11.98 -2.76 2.94
C SER A 40 12.11 -1.40 3.62
N ASN A 41 13.32 -0.82 3.68
CA ASN A 41 13.54 0.50 4.24
C ASN A 41 12.79 1.59 3.46
N LEU A 42 12.76 1.50 2.13
CA LEU A 42 12.04 2.44 1.27
C LEU A 42 10.54 2.48 1.61
N VAL A 43 9.86 1.32 1.56
CA VAL A 43 8.41 1.28 1.79
C VAL A 43 8.04 1.62 3.23
N ASP A 44 8.87 1.28 4.22
CA ASP A 44 8.68 1.68 5.61
C ASP A 44 8.74 3.21 5.75
N SER A 45 9.80 3.82 5.24
CA SER A 45 10.01 5.27 5.29
C SER A 45 8.90 6.03 4.55
N LEU A 46 8.52 5.59 3.34
CA LEU A 46 7.45 6.22 2.56
C LEU A 46 6.08 6.09 3.23
N SER A 47 5.75 4.92 3.79
CA SER A 47 4.49 4.71 4.49
C SER A 47 4.35 5.66 5.68
N LEU A 48 5.44 5.81 6.46
CA LEU A 48 5.50 6.71 7.61
C LEU A 48 5.43 8.19 7.19
N ALA A 49 6.15 8.57 6.14
CA ALA A 49 6.11 9.93 5.61
C ALA A 49 4.70 10.30 5.12
N LYS A 50 4.01 9.39 4.42
CA LYS A 50 2.62 9.58 3.97
C LYS A 50 1.66 9.79 5.14
N ALA A 51 1.76 8.96 6.17
CA ALA A 51 0.92 9.10 7.37
C ALA A 51 1.18 10.43 8.10
N LYS A 52 2.45 10.80 8.31
CA LYS A 52 2.84 12.06 8.96
C LYS A 52 2.43 13.30 8.16
N SER A 53 2.52 13.25 6.83
CA SER A 53 2.07 14.35 5.98
C SER A 53 0.58 14.63 6.16
N VAL A 54 -0.24 13.58 6.16
CA VAL A 54 -1.69 13.70 6.41
C VAL A 54 -1.97 14.16 7.84
N GLN A 55 -1.23 13.68 8.84
CA GLN A 55 -1.32 14.18 10.21
C GLN A 55 -1.09 15.69 10.29
N ALA A 56 -0.06 16.20 9.59
CA ALA A 56 0.24 17.65 9.56
C ALA A 56 -0.90 18.45 8.92
N LYS A 57 -1.48 17.94 7.82
CA LYS A 57 -2.64 18.56 7.16
C LYS A 57 -3.85 18.62 8.08
N LEU A 58 -4.16 17.54 8.77
CA LEU A 58 -5.27 17.47 9.74
C LEU A 58 -5.09 18.49 10.87
N ARG A 59 -3.88 18.59 11.45
CA ARG A 59 -3.58 19.61 12.49
C ARG A 59 -3.83 21.05 12.04
N GLN A 60 -3.62 21.35 10.76
CA GLN A 60 -3.93 22.68 10.21
C GLN A 60 -5.44 22.89 10.05
N LEU A 61 -6.18 21.85 9.67
CA LEU A 61 -7.64 21.89 9.54
C LEU A 61 -8.35 21.93 10.89
N GLU A 62 -7.86 21.20 11.91
CA GLU A 62 -8.45 21.14 13.26
C GLU A 62 -8.42 22.49 13.99
N ARG A 63 -7.48 23.39 13.64
CA ARG A 63 -7.52 24.80 14.11
C ARG A 63 -8.77 25.56 13.65
N ASN A 64 -9.51 25.02 12.66
CA ASN A 64 -10.69 25.63 12.02
C ASN A 64 -11.97 24.79 12.19
N SER A 65 -12.13 23.94 13.20
CA SER A 65 -13.37 23.16 13.50
C SER A 65 -13.45 21.77 12.85
N PHE A 66 -12.47 20.90 12.99
CA PHE A 66 -12.68 19.49 12.61
C PHE A 66 -12.79 18.54 13.80
N SER A 67 -13.73 17.60 13.67
CA SER A 67 -14.33 16.78 14.70
C SER A 67 -13.37 15.81 15.39
N GLN A 68 -13.65 15.53 16.66
CA GLN A 68 -13.07 14.47 17.50
C GLN A 68 -13.24 13.04 16.92
N GLU A 69 -13.82 12.90 15.71
CA GLU A 69 -14.17 11.61 15.09
C GLU A 69 -13.01 10.91 14.39
N ILE A 70 -11.95 11.64 13.97
CA ILE A 70 -10.79 11.03 13.33
C ILE A 70 -9.87 10.47 14.40
N ILE A 71 -9.77 9.15 14.48
CA ILE A 71 -9.02 8.44 15.52
C ILE A 71 -7.73 7.81 15.01
N SER A 72 -7.58 7.62 13.70
CA SER A 72 -6.40 6.97 13.12
C SER A 72 -6.13 7.39 11.68
N ILE A 73 -4.87 7.27 11.27
CA ILE A 73 -4.37 7.53 9.92
C ILE A 73 -3.54 6.33 9.50
N ILE A 74 -3.77 5.80 8.31
CA ILE A 74 -2.93 4.76 7.71
C ILE A 74 -2.22 5.26 6.47
N GLY A 75 -0.88 5.18 6.47
CA GLY A 75 -0.04 5.36 5.31
C GLY A 75 0.47 4.01 4.80
N CYS A 76 0.46 3.82 3.49
CA CYS A 76 1.00 2.62 2.85
C CYS A 76 1.81 2.98 1.62
N ASP A 77 2.90 2.25 1.43
CA ASP A 77 3.68 2.28 0.19
C ASP A 77 4.07 0.87 -0.24
N SER A 78 4.12 0.62 -1.56
CA SER A 78 4.36 -0.72 -2.09
C SER A 78 5.38 -0.71 -3.21
N VAL A 79 6.30 -1.69 -3.17
CA VAL A 79 7.24 -1.99 -4.26
C VAL A 79 7.25 -3.49 -4.55
N PHE A 80 7.55 -3.83 -5.79
CA PHE A 80 7.79 -5.21 -6.18
C PHE A 80 9.29 -5.43 -6.40
N VAL A 81 9.85 -6.46 -5.76
CA VAL A 81 11.25 -6.84 -5.88
C VAL A 81 11.37 -8.09 -6.72
N PHE A 82 12.09 -7.99 -7.82
CA PHE A 82 12.32 -9.09 -8.73
C PHE A 82 13.82 -9.16 -9.09
N GLU A 83 14.44 -10.33 -8.92
CA GLU A 83 15.89 -10.55 -9.16
C GLU A 83 16.77 -9.47 -8.49
N GLY A 84 16.42 -9.06 -7.27
CA GLY A 84 17.14 -8.05 -6.50
C GLY A 84 16.91 -6.59 -6.94
N GLN A 85 16.06 -6.36 -7.93
CA GLN A 85 15.72 -5.03 -8.43
C GLN A 85 14.33 -4.60 -7.98
N ILE A 86 14.15 -3.31 -7.70
CA ILE A 86 12.85 -2.73 -7.39
C ILE A 86 12.16 -2.38 -8.72
N PHE A 87 10.98 -2.97 -8.93
CA PHE A 87 10.11 -2.66 -10.05
C PHE A 87 8.98 -1.75 -9.56
N GLY A 88 9.06 -0.47 -9.91
CA GLY A 88 7.94 0.47 -9.80
C GLY A 88 6.92 0.27 -10.91
N LYS A 89 6.14 1.30 -11.23
CA LYS A 89 5.26 1.31 -12.40
C LYS A 89 6.11 1.31 -13.68
N PRO A 90 5.78 0.52 -14.71
CA PRO A 90 6.46 0.61 -15.99
C PRO A 90 6.21 1.98 -16.64
N LYS A 91 7.20 2.50 -17.37
CA LYS A 91 7.14 3.82 -18.00
C LYS A 91 6.35 3.81 -19.28
N ASP A 92 6.47 2.70 -20.03
CA ASP A 92 5.88 2.53 -21.35
C ASP A 92 5.54 1.05 -21.62
N VAL A 93 4.96 0.80 -22.80
CA VAL A 93 4.53 -0.53 -23.23
C VAL A 93 5.71 -1.48 -23.41
N GLU A 94 6.83 -1.01 -23.93
CA GLU A 94 8.00 -1.82 -24.20
C GLU A 94 8.62 -2.31 -22.88
N GLU A 95 8.82 -1.43 -21.93
CA GLU A 95 9.29 -1.79 -20.59
C GLU A 95 8.32 -2.74 -19.87
N ALA A 96 7.02 -2.54 -20.01
CA ALA A 96 6.02 -3.43 -19.42
C ALA A 96 6.12 -4.85 -19.99
N ILE A 97 6.25 -4.99 -21.31
CA ILE A 97 6.39 -6.29 -22.00
C ILE A 97 7.71 -6.96 -21.56
N ASP A 98 8.84 -6.24 -21.61
CA ASP A 98 10.14 -6.77 -21.19
C ASP A 98 10.12 -7.31 -19.77
N ARG A 99 9.55 -6.53 -18.84
CA ARG A 99 9.40 -6.95 -17.43
C ARG A 99 8.56 -8.23 -17.32
N TRP A 100 7.44 -8.32 -18.01
CA TRP A 100 6.56 -9.49 -17.97
C TRP A 100 7.21 -10.73 -18.59
N GLU A 101 7.97 -10.60 -19.70
CA GLU A 101 8.74 -11.69 -20.28
C GLU A 101 9.79 -12.23 -19.29
N ARG A 102 10.42 -11.33 -18.52
CA ARG A 102 11.37 -11.72 -17.47
C ARG A 102 10.71 -12.41 -16.28
N MET A 103 9.51 -11.98 -15.91
CA MET A 103 8.76 -12.49 -14.74
C MET A 103 8.06 -13.82 -15.03
N SER A 104 7.71 -14.11 -16.29
CA SER A 104 7.03 -15.35 -16.71
C SER A 104 7.74 -16.59 -16.14
N SER A 105 6.97 -17.53 -15.59
CA SER A 105 7.43 -18.76 -14.90
C SER A 105 8.31 -18.54 -13.66
N LYS A 106 8.43 -17.29 -13.17
CA LYS A 106 9.27 -16.95 -12.02
C LYS A 106 8.46 -16.36 -10.88
N SER A 107 9.15 -16.00 -9.82
CA SER A 107 8.54 -15.36 -8.66
C SER A 107 9.31 -14.12 -8.22
N GLY A 108 8.60 -13.17 -7.66
CA GLY A 108 9.15 -12.01 -6.99
C GLY A 108 8.46 -11.77 -5.64
N VAL A 109 8.82 -10.70 -4.97
CA VAL A 109 8.29 -10.34 -3.65
C VAL A 109 7.67 -8.95 -3.70
N LEU A 110 6.39 -8.84 -3.41
CA LEU A 110 5.75 -7.56 -3.17
C LEU A 110 5.90 -7.21 -1.69
N MET A 111 6.47 -6.04 -1.44
CA MET A 111 6.62 -5.49 -0.10
C MET A 111 5.74 -4.25 0.04
N THR A 112 4.95 -4.19 1.11
CA THR A 112 4.19 -3.00 1.47
C THR A 112 4.55 -2.56 2.87
N GLY A 113 5.00 -1.32 3.00
CA GLY A 113 5.13 -0.64 4.28
C GLY A 113 3.78 -0.14 4.75
N HIS A 114 3.52 -0.28 6.03
CA HIS A 114 2.31 0.17 6.70
C HIS A 114 2.69 1.04 7.89
N ALA A 115 2.12 2.22 8.01
CA ALA A 115 2.30 3.09 9.16
C ALA A 115 0.93 3.55 9.66
N PHE A 116 0.57 3.12 10.86
CA PHE A 116 -0.71 3.42 11.50
C PHE A 116 -0.50 4.37 12.67
N LEU A 117 -0.88 5.63 12.47
CA LEU A 117 -0.91 6.65 13.51
C LEU A 117 -2.29 6.65 14.16
N TYR A 118 -2.36 6.69 15.49
CA TYR A 118 -3.63 6.71 16.19
C TYR A 118 -3.60 7.61 17.42
N ARG A 119 -4.78 7.99 17.92
CA ARG A 119 -4.98 8.70 19.18
C ARG A 119 -5.18 7.65 20.29
N PRO A 120 -4.21 7.49 21.21
CA PRO A 120 -4.31 6.51 22.28
C PRO A 120 -5.52 6.73 23.17
N LEU A 121 -6.06 5.65 23.73
CA LEU A 121 -7.06 5.72 24.79
C LEU A 121 -6.39 6.13 26.10
N LEU A 122 -6.96 7.13 26.77
CA LEU A 122 -6.47 7.61 28.08
C LEU A 122 -7.15 6.85 29.21
N LEU A 123 -6.56 6.92 30.43
CA LEU A 123 -7.07 6.23 31.61
C LEU A 123 -8.49 6.67 32.04
N ASP A 124 -8.90 7.86 31.65
CA ASP A 124 -10.26 8.40 31.89
C ASP A 124 -11.29 7.94 30.86
N GLY A 125 -10.90 7.08 29.92
CA GLY A 125 -11.75 6.58 28.82
C GLY A 125 -11.86 7.52 27.61
N ASN A 126 -11.24 8.68 27.66
CA ASN A 126 -11.15 9.59 26.51
C ASN A 126 -9.99 9.20 25.60
N ARG A 127 -9.99 9.69 24.36
CA ARG A 127 -8.82 9.57 23.46
C ARG A 127 -7.94 10.80 23.55
N ASP A 128 -6.63 10.57 23.41
CA ASP A 128 -5.66 11.67 23.29
C ASP A 128 -6.08 12.60 22.14
N LEU A 129 -5.86 13.90 22.32
CA LEU A 129 -6.07 14.90 21.29
C LEU A 129 -5.04 14.80 20.15
N PHE A 130 -3.92 14.11 20.40
CA PHE A 130 -2.82 13.98 19.46
C PHE A 130 -2.65 12.53 18.99
N PHE A 131 -2.18 12.36 17.75
CA PHE A 131 -1.78 11.07 17.19
C PHE A 131 -0.39 10.68 17.73
N ASN A 132 -0.32 10.24 18.97
CA ASN A 132 0.92 9.87 19.65
C ASN A 132 1.21 8.37 19.58
N GLY A 133 0.22 7.55 19.20
CA GLY A 133 0.42 6.14 18.95
C GLY A 133 0.92 5.90 17.52
N LEU A 134 1.88 4.99 17.37
CA LEU A 134 2.43 4.56 16.08
C LEU A 134 2.67 3.06 16.10
N ILE A 135 2.08 2.37 15.13
CA ILE A 135 2.38 0.98 14.79
C ILE A 135 2.83 0.96 13.34
N HIS A 136 3.97 0.37 13.02
CA HIS A 136 4.41 0.24 11.65
C HIS A 136 5.10 -1.11 11.39
N GLU A 137 4.98 -1.61 10.18
CA GLU A 137 5.54 -2.90 9.76
C GLU A 137 5.61 -2.98 8.24
N VAL A 138 6.59 -3.72 7.74
CA VAL A 138 6.67 -4.10 6.32
C VAL A 138 6.21 -5.52 6.15
N ILE A 139 5.19 -5.71 5.33
CA ILE A 139 4.65 -7.03 4.98
C ILE A 139 5.17 -7.44 3.60
N ALA A 140 5.82 -8.59 3.54
CA ALA A 140 6.32 -9.18 2.31
C ALA A 140 5.44 -10.35 1.88
N THR A 141 5.16 -10.44 0.59
CA THR A 141 4.35 -11.52 -0.01
C THR A 141 4.99 -11.97 -1.30
N ARG A 142 5.28 -13.26 -1.42
CA ARG A 142 5.82 -13.85 -2.64
C ARG A 142 4.70 -14.07 -3.64
N VAL A 143 4.94 -13.66 -4.89
CA VAL A 143 4.03 -13.83 -6.03
C VAL A 143 4.73 -14.67 -7.07
N GLU A 144 4.09 -15.75 -7.52
CA GLU A 144 4.58 -16.66 -8.56
C GLU A 144 3.74 -16.48 -9.81
N PHE A 145 4.38 -16.16 -10.92
CA PHE A 145 3.73 -15.90 -12.20
C PHE A 145 3.57 -17.17 -13.02
N ALA A 146 2.53 -17.20 -13.83
CA ALA A 146 2.28 -18.27 -14.79
C ALA A 146 3.38 -18.32 -15.87
N ASP A 147 3.45 -19.44 -16.57
CA ASP A 147 4.19 -19.57 -17.82
C ASP A 147 3.36 -18.90 -18.91
N LEU A 148 3.83 -17.80 -19.45
CA LEU A 148 3.07 -16.92 -20.34
C LEU A 148 3.70 -16.81 -21.71
N THR A 149 2.85 -16.86 -22.73
CA THR A 149 3.23 -16.54 -24.10
C THR A 149 3.35 -15.02 -24.27
N ARG A 150 4.13 -14.61 -25.27
CA ARG A 150 4.24 -13.18 -25.64
C ARG A 150 2.89 -12.56 -26.01
N GLU A 151 1.98 -13.34 -26.60
CA GLU A 151 0.64 -12.89 -26.97
C GLU A 151 -0.20 -12.57 -25.71
N GLU A 152 -0.19 -13.44 -24.70
CA GLU A 152 -0.87 -13.19 -23.42
C GLU A 152 -0.31 -11.96 -22.71
N ILE A 153 1.02 -11.80 -22.68
CA ILE A 153 1.69 -10.64 -22.11
C ILE A 153 1.26 -9.36 -22.83
N THR A 154 1.33 -9.36 -24.18
CA THR A 154 0.94 -8.18 -24.97
C THR A 154 -0.55 -7.86 -24.80
N GLY A 155 -1.40 -8.89 -24.74
CA GLY A 155 -2.82 -8.74 -24.45
C GLY A 155 -3.09 -8.09 -23.11
N TYR A 156 -2.38 -8.51 -22.05
CA TYR A 156 -2.49 -7.89 -20.74
C TYR A 156 -1.96 -6.45 -20.70
N VAL A 157 -0.80 -6.21 -21.27
CA VAL A 157 -0.21 -4.85 -21.31
C VAL A 157 -1.11 -3.87 -22.05
N SER A 158 -1.80 -4.31 -23.13
CA SER A 158 -2.73 -3.49 -23.90
C SER A 158 -3.95 -3.00 -23.10
N THR A 159 -4.25 -3.63 -21.97
CA THR A 159 -5.34 -3.19 -21.07
C THR A 159 -5.03 -1.88 -20.35
N GLY A 160 -3.76 -1.48 -20.27
CA GLY A 160 -3.30 -0.32 -19.51
C GLY A 160 -3.19 -0.57 -18.00
N GLU A 161 -3.66 -1.70 -17.50
CA GLU A 161 -3.64 -2.06 -16.06
C GLU A 161 -2.23 -2.07 -15.46
N PRO A 162 -1.17 -2.59 -16.14
CA PRO A 162 0.19 -2.60 -15.61
C PRO A 162 0.75 -1.23 -15.21
N PHE A 163 0.32 -0.17 -15.86
CA PHE A 163 0.83 1.19 -15.60
C PHE A 163 0.31 1.81 -14.30
N GLN A 164 -0.65 1.17 -13.64
CA GLN A 164 -1.24 1.67 -12.41
C GLN A 164 -0.64 1.04 -11.14
N CYS A 165 0.13 -0.04 -11.27
CA CYS A 165 0.55 -0.90 -10.16
C CYS A 165 2.07 -1.03 -10.06
N ALA A 166 2.60 -1.12 -8.83
CA ALA A 166 3.97 -1.53 -8.58
C ALA A 166 4.20 -2.95 -9.14
N GLY A 167 5.32 -3.15 -9.83
CA GLY A 167 5.62 -4.41 -10.51
C GLY A 167 4.84 -4.65 -11.81
N GLY A 168 3.92 -3.76 -12.18
CA GLY A 168 3.16 -3.86 -13.42
C GLY A 168 2.09 -4.95 -13.44
N PHE A 169 1.53 -5.34 -12.29
CA PHE A 169 0.42 -6.29 -12.20
C PHE A 169 -0.60 -5.90 -11.12
N ALA A 170 -1.87 -6.22 -11.36
CA ALA A 170 -2.97 -6.00 -10.42
C ALA A 170 -3.65 -7.34 -10.08
N LEU A 171 -3.61 -7.71 -8.81
CA LEU A 171 -4.27 -8.94 -8.33
C LEU A 171 -5.80 -8.81 -8.31
N GLU A 172 -6.31 -7.60 -8.15
CA GLU A 172 -7.74 -7.28 -8.17
C GLU A 172 -8.32 -7.11 -9.58
N GLY A 173 -7.48 -7.23 -10.60
CA GLY A 173 -7.84 -7.03 -12.00
C GLY A 173 -7.55 -8.24 -12.89
N LYS A 174 -7.31 -7.98 -14.17
CA LYS A 174 -6.99 -9.01 -15.17
C LYS A 174 -5.65 -9.70 -14.91
N GLY A 175 -4.72 -9.01 -14.23
CA GLY A 175 -3.44 -9.57 -13.81
C GLY A 175 -3.57 -10.79 -12.91
N ALA A 176 -4.70 -10.97 -12.23
CA ALA A 176 -4.97 -12.16 -11.42
C ALA A 176 -4.92 -13.47 -12.22
N MET A 177 -5.27 -13.42 -13.51
CA MET A 177 -5.22 -14.60 -14.41
C MET A 177 -3.79 -15.04 -14.74
N LEU A 178 -2.81 -14.19 -14.50
CA LEU A 178 -1.40 -14.39 -14.85
C LEU A 178 -0.55 -14.77 -13.62
N ILE A 179 -1.19 -14.97 -12.46
CA ILE A 179 -0.55 -15.32 -11.19
C ILE A 179 -0.96 -16.74 -10.82
N ASN A 180 0.03 -17.64 -10.67
CA ASN A 180 -0.19 -19.02 -10.28
C ASN A 180 -0.37 -19.19 -8.78
N LYS A 181 0.42 -18.44 -7.98
CA LYS A 181 0.45 -18.63 -6.53
C LYS A 181 0.84 -17.37 -5.80
N ILE A 182 0.24 -17.22 -4.63
CA ILE A 182 0.63 -16.21 -3.63
C ILE A 182 1.02 -16.95 -2.36
N ASP A 183 2.21 -16.65 -1.83
CA ASP A 183 2.68 -17.14 -0.54
C ASP A 183 2.82 -15.95 0.41
N GLY A 184 1.84 -15.81 1.30
CA GLY A 184 1.71 -14.68 2.21
C GLY A 184 0.31 -14.05 2.19
N CYS A 185 0.25 -12.73 2.36
CA CYS A 185 -1.00 -11.99 2.46
C CYS A 185 -1.48 -11.48 1.09
N PHE A 186 -2.62 -12.00 0.60
CA PHE A 186 -3.18 -11.58 -0.70
C PHE A 186 -3.51 -10.08 -0.75
N SER A 187 -4.08 -9.52 0.32
CA SER A 187 -4.45 -8.11 0.35
C SER A 187 -3.22 -7.19 0.44
N ASN A 188 -2.08 -7.70 0.92
CA ASN A 188 -0.79 -7.01 0.84
C ASN A 188 -0.36 -6.80 -0.62
N VAL A 189 -0.61 -7.78 -1.49
CA VAL A 189 -0.30 -7.69 -2.92
C VAL A 189 -1.10 -6.57 -3.59
N ILE A 190 -2.32 -6.32 -3.13
CA ILE A 190 -3.16 -5.21 -3.58
C ILE A 190 -2.70 -3.85 -3.00
N GLY A 191 -1.88 -3.88 -1.94
CA GLY A 191 -1.22 -2.70 -1.38
C GLY A 191 -1.60 -2.34 0.06
N LEU A 192 -2.37 -3.19 0.75
CA LEU A 192 -2.73 -3.04 2.18
C LEU A 192 -3.01 -4.40 2.81
N SER A 193 -2.22 -4.80 3.80
CA SER A 193 -2.50 -6.03 4.56
C SER A 193 -3.67 -5.84 5.52
N LEU A 194 -4.84 -6.37 5.17
CA LEU A 194 -6.01 -6.36 6.05
C LEU A 194 -5.80 -7.14 7.36
N PRO A 195 -5.13 -8.31 7.38
CA PRO A 195 -4.80 -9.00 8.63
C PRO A 195 -3.92 -8.17 9.57
N TRP A 196 -2.96 -7.44 9.03
CA TRP A 196 -2.14 -6.54 9.82
C TRP A 196 -2.96 -5.35 10.33
N LEU A 197 -3.75 -4.71 9.47
CA LEU A 197 -4.60 -3.59 9.85
C LEU A 197 -5.57 -3.98 10.98
N ARG A 198 -6.16 -5.18 10.93
CA ARG A 198 -7.01 -5.70 11.99
C ARG A 198 -6.27 -5.72 13.34
N LYS A 199 -5.01 -6.18 13.36
CA LYS A 199 -4.19 -6.18 14.59
C LYS A 199 -3.92 -4.76 15.09
N ALA A 200 -3.52 -3.87 14.20
CA ALA A 200 -3.24 -2.47 14.53
C ALA A 200 -4.49 -1.74 15.09
N LEU A 201 -5.66 -1.99 14.50
CA LEU A 201 -6.93 -1.46 15.00
C LEU A 201 -7.27 -2.00 16.41
N THR A 202 -7.02 -3.29 16.66
CA THR A 202 -7.24 -3.90 17.99
C THR A 202 -6.31 -3.29 19.03
N GLU A 203 -5.02 -3.16 18.71
CA GLU A 203 -4.02 -2.58 19.61
C GLU A 203 -4.32 -1.12 19.95
N ALA A 204 -4.76 -0.33 18.97
CA ALA A 204 -5.15 1.06 19.18
C ALA A 204 -6.42 1.25 20.01
N CYS A 205 -7.15 0.17 20.30
CA CYS A 205 -8.35 0.16 21.15
C CYS A 205 -8.09 -0.42 22.54
N SER A 206 -6.90 -0.96 22.78
CA SER A 206 -6.47 -1.51 24.07
C SER A 206 -5.79 -0.45 24.91
#